data_b11383925e785dd34e83fcd464afc2ae
#
_entry.id   b11383925e785dd34e83fcd464afc2ae
#
_cell.length_a   1.000
_cell.length_b   1.000
_cell.length_c   1.000
_cell.angle_alpha   90.00
_cell.angle_beta   90.00
_cell.angle_gamma   90.00
#
_symmetry.space_group_name_H-M   'P 1'
#
loop_
_entity.id
_entity.type
_entity.pdbx_description
1 polymer ?
#
loop_
_entity_poly.entity_id
_entity_poly.type
_entity_poly.pdbx_seq_one_letter_code
_entity_poly.pdbx_strand_id
1 'polypeptide(L)'
;MATTVSTNAFISLNDIINNFIISYTGPGKLIPDSKRTEVIFHARRCLQEFAYETLKSKFTVDVGLVPGSYDLPADFVSIISIVVGTTVYKQVAGSPATGEYAINYESKTVLFNGLDVNDPNFVLTYLSNSLTTDESAAIPKLAEEALYACMVYAILANREKTNPNLLQRLLIEKIDKLERSKSRLIFTNFSE
;
A
#
# COMPACT_ATOMS: atom_id res chain seq x y z
N MET A 1 -4.35 -2.57 -29.02
CA MET A 1 -5.67 -2.59 -28.36
C MET A 1 -5.47 -2.10 -26.95
N ALA A 2 -6.04 -0.94 -26.60
CA ALA A 2 -5.93 -0.42 -25.24
C ALA A 2 -6.82 -1.26 -24.32
N THR A 3 -6.23 -1.97 -23.39
CA THR A 3 -6.95 -2.71 -22.34
C THR A 3 -7.56 -1.67 -21.40
N THR A 4 -8.86 -1.48 -21.49
CA THR A 4 -9.60 -0.67 -20.51
C THR A 4 -9.50 -1.36 -19.17
N VAL A 5 -8.63 -0.85 -18.30
CA VAL A 5 -8.61 -1.24 -16.87
C VAL A 5 -9.99 -0.92 -16.31
N SER A 6 -10.70 -1.94 -15.86
CA SER A 6 -12.03 -1.79 -15.27
C SER A 6 -11.94 -0.84 -14.08
N THR A 7 -12.61 0.32 -14.16
CA THR A 7 -12.71 1.31 -13.07
C THR A 7 -13.30 0.75 -11.78
N ASN A 8 -13.80 -0.50 -11.78
CA ASN A 8 -14.33 -1.23 -10.63
C ASN A 8 -13.31 -2.10 -9.88
N ALA A 9 -12.05 -2.10 -10.29
CA ALA A 9 -11.01 -2.93 -9.66
C ALA A 9 -10.51 -2.36 -8.31
N PHE A 10 -10.73 -1.08 -8.06
CA PHE A 10 -10.25 -0.37 -6.87
C PHE A 10 -11.38 0.34 -6.15
N ILE A 11 -11.24 0.50 -4.83
CA ILE A 11 -12.10 1.25 -3.92
C ILE A 11 -11.25 2.15 -3.04
N SER A 12 -11.72 3.34 -2.68
CA SER A 12 -10.98 4.21 -1.77
C SER A 12 -11.05 3.71 -0.32
N LEU A 13 -10.01 3.98 0.48
CA LEU A 13 -10.05 3.68 1.91
C LEU A 13 -11.20 4.40 2.61
N ASN A 14 -11.52 5.62 2.18
CA ASN A 14 -12.67 6.37 2.69
C ASN A 14 -14.00 5.65 2.46
N ASP A 15 -14.20 5.08 1.27
CA ASP A 15 -15.42 4.32 0.97
C ASP A 15 -15.48 3.04 1.80
N ILE A 16 -14.35 2.33 1.98
CA ILE A 16 -14.28 1.15 2.86
C ILE A 16 -14.69 1.54 4.29
N ILE A 17 -14.17 2.65 4.83
CA ILE A 17 -14.51 3.14 6.16
C ILE A 17 -16.01 3.47 6.27
N ASN A 18 -16.56 4.18 5.29
CA ASN A 18 -17.97 4.55 5.27
C ASN A 18 -18.87 3.31 5.18
N ASN A 19 -18.58 2.38 4.27
CA ASN A 19 -19.29 1.12 4.10
C ASN A 19 -19.23 0.27 5.37
N PHE A 20 -18.05 0.23 6.03
CA PHE A 20 -17.87 -0.46 7.31
C PHE A 20 -18.77 0.14 8.40
N ILE A 21 -18.78 1.45 8.56
CA ILE A 21 -19.61 2.15 9.55
C ILE A 21 -21.08 1.82 9.30
N ILE A 22 -21.54 1.92 8.05
CA ILE A 22 -22.92 1.61 7.69
C ILE A 22 -23.27 0.15 7.96
N SER A 23 -22.37 -0.79 7.69
CA SER A 23 -22.67 -2.22 7.75
C SER A 23 -22.53 -2.81 9.16
N TYR A 24 -21.53 -2.40 9.91
CA TYR A 24 -21.13 -3.08 11.14
C TYR A 24 -21.33 -2.27 12.42
N THR A 25 -21.55 -0.94 12.34
CA THR A 25 -21.67 -0.09 13.53
C THR A 25 -23.07 0.46 13.71
N GLY A 26 -23.52 0.57 14.96
CA GLY A 26 -24.80 1.14 15.34
C GLY A 26 -25.68 0.25 16.21
N PRO A 27 -26.83 0.75 16.70
CA PRO A 27 -27.73 -0.02 17.55
C PRO A 27 -28.18 -1.33 16.89
N GLY A 28 -28.07 -2.44 17.62
CA GLY A 28 -28.43 -3.77 17.13
C GLY A 28 -27.43 -4.44 16.17
N LYS A 29 -26.33 -3.78 15.84
CA LYS A 29 -25.26 -4.36 15.04
C LYS A 29 -24.15 -4.96 15.90
N LEU A 30 -23.19 -5.64 15.24
CA LEU A 30 -22.10 -6.32 15.90
C LEU A 30 -21.24 -5.36 16.75
N ILE A 31 -21.09 -4.13 16.31
CA ILE A 31 -20.38 -3.06 17.01
C ILE A 31 -21.41 -1.97 17.36
N PRO A 32 -21.99 -1.99 18.58
CA PRO A 32 -23.08 -1.08 18.94
C PRO A 32 -22.71 0.40 18.90
N ASP A 33 -21.44 0.71 19.20
CA ASP A 33 -20.92 2.07 19.22
C ASP A 33 -19.44 2.08 18.80
N SER A 34 -19.07 2.96 17.87
CA SER A 34 -17.70 3.20 17.47
C SER A 34 -17.58 4.59 16.84
N LYS A 35 -16.54 5.34 17.25
CA LYS A 35 -16.25 6.63 16.65
C LYS A 35 -15.57 6.43 15.29
N ARG A 36 -15.85 7.31 14.31
CA ARG A 36 -15.19 7.28 13.00
C ARG A 36 -13.66 7.27 13.11
N THR A 37 -13.10 8.02 14.07
CA THR A 37 -11.66 8.05 14.32
C THR A 37 -11.08 6.70 14.76
N GLU A 38 -11.82 5.93 15.56
CA GLU A 38 -11.47 4.56 15.94
C GLU A 38 -11.48 3.64 14.72
N VAL A 39 -12.51 3.75 13.90
CA VAL A 39 -12.63 2.96 12.65
C VAL A 39 -11.47 3.28 11.70
N ILE A 40 -11.14 4.57 11.49
CA ILE A 40 -9.99 5.00 10.68
C ILE A 40 -8.68 4.40 11.20
N PHE A 41 -8.45 4.46 12.51
CA PHE A 41 -7.25 3.90 13.14
C PHE A 41 -7.09 2.40 12.85
N HIS A 42 -8.16 1.63 13.06
CA HIS A 42 -8.14 0.19 12.80
C HIS A 42 -8.07 -0.14 11.30
N ALA A 43 -8.72 0.64 10.45
CA ALA A 43 -8.65 0.48 9.00
C ALA A 43 -7.20 0.64 8.49
N ARG A 44 -6.50 1.69 8.93
CA ARG A 44 -5.09 1.92 8.58
C ARG A 44 -4.19 0.80 9.08
N ARG A 45 -4.39 0.35 10.32
CA ARG A 45 -3.61 -0.76 10.89
C ARG A 45 -3.84 -2.08 10.16
N CYS A 46 -5.09 -2.40 9.83
CA CYS A 46 -5.43 -3.57 9.03
C CYS A 46 -4.87 -3.50 7.61
N LEU A 47 -4.89 -2.31 7.00
CA LEU A 47 -4.28 -2.09 5.70
C LEU A 47 -2.76 -2.30 5.76
N GLN A 48 -2.08 -1.84 6.82
CA GLN A 48 -0.65 -2.07 7.02
C GLN A 48 -0.34 -3.57 7.13
N GLU A 49 -1.11 -4.32 7.93
CA GLU A 49 -0.95 -5.77 8.09
C GLU A 49 -1.14 -6.49 6.74
N PHE A 50 -2.10 -6.05 5.94
CA PHE A 50 -2.37 -6.59 4.62
C PHE A 50 -1.31 -6.18 3.59
N ALA A 51 -0.91 -4.92 3.58
CA ALA A 51 0.02 -4.35 2.60
C ALA A 51 1.44 -4.88 2.73
N TYR A 52 1.88 -5.18 3.95
CA TYR A 52 3.24 -5.64 4.21
C TYR A 52 3.60 -6.90 3.41
N GLU A 53 2.62 -7.73 3.10
CA GLU A 53 2.84 -8.99 2.40
C GLU A 53 2.32 -9.00 0.94
N THR A 54 1.33 -8.17 0.59
CA THR A 54 0.54 -8.40 -0.63
C THR A 54 0.32 -7.18 -1.52
N LEU A 55 0.28 -5.96 -0.97
CA LEU A 55 -0.04 -4.74 -1.72
C LEU A 55 1.20 -3.98 -2.22
N LYS A 56 2.30 -4.67 -2.45
CA LYS A 56 3.46 -4.07 -3.11
C LYS A 56 3.10 -3.76 -4.55
N SER A 57 2.57 -2.58 -4.78
CA SER A 57 2.25 -2.11 -6.12
C SER A 57 3.51 -1.55 -6.78
N LYS A 58 3.70 -1.90 -8.05
CA LYS A 58 4.75 -1.32 -8.88
C LYS A 58 4.27 0.05 -9.37
N PHE A 59 5.00 1.10 -9.00
CA PHE A 59 4.77 2.46 -9.51
C PHE A 59 5.92 2.90 -10.41
N THR A 60 5.58 3.64 -11.45
CA THR A 60 6.54 4.27 -12.34
C THR A 60 6.27 5.77 -12.35
N VAL A 61 7.30 6.54 -12.04
CA VAL A 61 7.23 8.01 -12.02
C VAL A 61 8.28 8.54 -12.99
N ASP A 62 7.85 9.40 -13.90
CA ASP A 62 8.75 10.20 -14.73
C ASP A 62 9.17 11.42 -13.89
N VAL A 63 10.42 11.47 -13.52
CA VAL A 63 10.99 12.50 -12.67
C VAL A 63 11.78 13.46 -13.55
N GLY A 64 11.40 14.73 -13.53
CA GLY A 64 12.22 15.77 -14.13
C GLY A 64 13.62 15.76 -13.53
N LEU A 65 14.59 16.29 -14.29
CA LEU A 65 15.99 16.34 -13.88
C LEU A 65 16.19 17.05 -12.54
N VAL A 66 16.73 16.32 -11.57
CA VAL A 66 17.24 16.87 -10.32
C VAL A 66 18.72 16.52 -10.24
N PRO A 67 19.64 17.49 -10.42
CA PRO A 67 21.07 17.23 -10.34
C PRO A 67 21.45 16.74 -8.95
N GLY A 68 22.05 15.55 -8.87
CA GLY A 68 22.72 15.02 -7.70
C GLY A 68 21.88 14.19 -6.75
N SER A 69 20.64 14.54 -6.42
CA SER A 69 19.80 13.77 -5.51
C SER A 69 18.31 13.92 -5.78
N TYR A 70 17.54 12.88 -5.44
CA TYR A 70 16.08 12.87 -5.54
C TYR A 70 15.45 12.31 -4.27
N ASP A 71 14.45 13.02 -3.73
CA ASP A 71 13.71 12.57 -2.56
C ASP A 71 12.76 11.42 -2.93
N LEU A 72 12.93 10.29 -2.26
CA LEU A 72 12.07 9.13 -2.48
C LEU A 72 10.63 9.41 -2.02
N PRO A 73 9.62 8.92 -2.74
CA PRO A 73 8.23 9.05 -2.34
C PRO A 73 7.97 8.51 -0.92
N ALA A 74 7.00 9.10 -0.21
CA ALA A 74 6.68 8.74 1.18
C ALA A 74 6.25 7.27 1.34
N ASP A 75 5.68 6.69 0.28
CA ASP A 75 5.20 5.31 0.18
C ASP A 75 6.24 4.33 -0.37
N PHE A 76 7.48 4.79 -0.54
CA PHE A 76 8.59 4.00 -1.09
C PHE A 76 8.95 2.80 -0.20
N VAL A 77 9.13 1.64 -0.82
CA VAL A 77 9.63 0.42 -0.19
C VAL A 77 10.98 0.01 -0.77
N SER A 78 11.09 -0.12 -2.08
CA SER A 78 12.33 -0.50 -2.76
C SER A 78 12.33 -0.06 -4.22
N ILE A 79 13.52 0.20 -4.77
CA ILE A 79 13.69 0.49 -6.20
C ILE A 79 13.66 -0.83 -6.99
N ILE A 80 12.93 -0.83 -8.09
CA ILE A 80 12.96 -1.90 -9.10
C ILE A 80 13.96 -1.54 -10.17
N SER A 81 13.88 -0.32 -10.71
CA SER A 81 14.79 0.18 -11.74
C SER A 81 14.82 1.70 -11.78
N ILE A 82 15.96 2.24 -12.16
CA ILE A 82 16.12 3.64 -12.57
C ILE A 82 16.65 3.63 -13.99
N VAL A 83 15.96 4.35 -14.86
CA VAL A 83 16.31 4.46 -16.29
C VAL A 83 16.51 5.92 -16.64
N VAL A 84 17.67 6.28 -17.16
CA VAL A 84 17.96 7.62 -17.67
C VAL A 84 18.14 7.51 -19.19
N GLY A 85 17.20 8.11 -19.92
CA GLY A 85 17.12 7.91 -21.38
C GLY A 85 16.91 6.45 -21.73
N THR A 86 17.93 5.77 -22.27
CA THR A 86 17.92 4.34 -22.60
C THR A 86 18.78 3.49 -21.66
N THR A 87 19.45 4.12 -20.69
CA THR A 87 20.41 3.45 -19.81
C THR A 87 19.79 3.09 -18.47
N VAL A 88 19.87 1.80 -18.11
CA VAL A 88 19.46 1.32 -16.78
C VAL A 88 20.63 1.53 -15.81
N TYR A 89 20.38 2.29 -14.75
CA TYR A 89 21.37 2.56 -13.71
C TYR A 89 21.46 1.41 -12.72
N LYS A 90 22.66 1.18 -12.17
CA LYS A 90 22.91 0.12 -11.19
C LYS A 90 23.02 0.68 -9.78
N GLN A 91 22.43 -0.04 -8.83
CA GLN A 91 22.56 0.30 -7.42
C GLN A 91 23.95 -0.09 -6.90
N VAL A 92 24.57 0.84 -6.16
CA VAL A 92 25.85 0.62 -5.47
C VAL A 92 25.76 1.03 -4.01
N ALA A 93 26.67 0.49 -3.19
CA ALA A 93 26.85 0.93 -1.81
C ALA A 93 27.95 2.01 -1.78
N GLY A 94 27.62 3.20 -1.30
CA GLY A 94 28.56 4.31 -1.19
C GLY A 94 28.39 5.36 -2.28
N SER A 95 29.50 5.99 -2.71
CA SER A 95 29.44 7.06 -3.73
C SER A 95 29.26 6.47 -5.12
N PRO A 96 28.15 6.80 -5.84
CA PRO A 96 27.91 6.26 -7.17
C PRO A 96 28.87 6.87 -8.21
N ALA A 97 29.24 6.08 -9.21
CA ALA A 97 29.89 6.53 -10.43
C ALA A 97 28.84 6.87 -11.51
N THR A 98 29.29 7.34 -12.70
CA THR A 98 28.39 7.58 -13.83
C THR A 98 27.67 6.28 -14.24
N GLY A 99 26.34 6.34 -14.36
CA GLY A 99 25.50 5.16 -14.64
C GLY A 99 25.13 4.34 -13.39
N GLU A 100 25.46 4.85 -12.20
CA GLU A 100 25.15 4.23 -10.94
C GLU A 100 24.32 5.15 -10.04
N TYR A 101 23.62 4.55 -9.06
CA TYR A 101 22.92 5.28 -8.01
C TYR A 101 23.17 4.63 -6.64
N ALA A 102 23.11 5.44 -5.59
CA ALA A 102 23.11 4.97 -4.20
C ALA A 102 21.86 5.43 -3.48
N ILE A 103 21.39 4.67 -2.49
CA ILE A 103 20.26 5.04 -1.66
C ILE A 103 20.78 5.45 -0.29
N ASN A 104 20.44 6.66 0.12
CA ASN A 104 20.58 7.07 1.51
C ASN A 104 19.24 6.82 2.22
N TYR A 105 19.20 5.77 3.03
CA TYR A 105 17.99 5.39 3.76
C TYR A 105 17.66 6.33 4.92
N GLU A 106 18.62 7.03 5.48
CA GLU A 106 18.40 7.98 6.57
C GLU A 106 17.69 9.24 6.07
N SER A 107 18.18 9.82 4.97
CA SER A 107 17.58 10.99 4.34
C SER A 107 16.44 10.64 3.37
N LYS A 108 16.23 9.34 3.05
CA LYS A 108 15.30 8.85 2.03
C LYS A 108 15.54 9.48 0.66
N THR A 109 16.78 9.55 0.24
CA THR A 109 17.19 10.13 -1.03
C THR A 109 17.92 9.12 -1.91
N VAL A 110 17.74 9.27 -3.22
CA VAL A 110 18.60 8.62 -4.21
C VAL A 110 19.70 9.59 -4.62
N LEU A 111 20.93 9.14 -4.60
CA LEU A 111 22.10 9.90 -4.99
C LEU A 111 22.57 9.44 -6.36
N PHE A 112 22.92 10.40 -7.22
CA PHE A 112 23.48 10.15 -8.55
C PHE A 112 24.80 10.89 -8.71
N ASN A 113 25.67 10.36 -9.59
CA ASN A 113 26.86 11.07 -10.05
C ASN A 113 26.81 11.19 -11.57
N GLY A 114 27.04 12.43 -12.06
CA GLY A 114 27.14 12.69 -13.49
C GLY A 114 25.81 12.86 -14.23
N LEU A 115 24.68 13.09 -13.54
CA LEU A 115 23.48 13.64 -14.17
C LEU A 115 23.69 15.12 -14.46
N ASP A 116 23.63 15.50 -15.73
CA ASP A 116 23.74 16.89 -16.18
C ASP A 116 22.32 17.44 -16.46
N VAL A 117 22.21 18.79 -16.44
CA VAL A 117 20.98 19.51 -16.82
C VAL A 117 20.52 19.22 -18.26
N ASN A 118 21.39 18.66 -19.10
CA ASN A 118 21.09 18.25 -20.47
C ASN A 118 20.68 16.78 -20.58
N ASP A 119 20.76 15.98 -19.49
CA ASP A 119 20.33 14.60 -19.52
C ASP A 119 18.81 14.50 -19.64
N PRO A 120 18.29 13.46 -20.28
CA PRO A 120 16.85 13.21 -20.28
C PRO A 120 16.34 12.94 -18.87
N ASN A 121 15.07 13.22 -18.64
CA ASN A 121 14.39 12.86 -17.40
C ASN A 121 14.66 11.40 -17.05
N PHE A 122 14.78 11.10 -15.76
CA PHE A 122 14.88 9.72 -15.35
C PHE A 122 13.52 9.14 -14.98
N VAL A 123 13.36 7.87 -15.25
CA VAL A 123 12.16 7.10 -14.91
C VAL A 123 12.49 6.22 -13.72
N LEU A 124 11.85 6.52 -12.58
CA LEU A 124 11.94 5.72 -11.37
C LEU A 124 10.81 4.69 -11.35
N THR A 125 11.16 3.43 -11.34
CA THR A 125 10.22 2.34 -11.07
C THR A 125 10.52 1.77 -9.69
N TYR A 126 9.52 1.79 -8.80
CA TYR A 126 9.70 1.37 -7.41
C TYR A 126 8.51 0.57 -6.90
N LEU A 127 8.74 -0.20 -5.84
CA LEU A 127 7.67 -0.80 -5.05
C LEU A 127 7.17 0.22 -4.04
N SER A 128 5.88 0.46 -4.08
CA SER A 128 5.14 1.25 -3.10
C SER A 128 4.43 0.32 -2.10
N ASN A 129 4.33 0.74 -0.86
CA ASN A 129 3.46 0.08 0.11
C ASN A 129 1.99 0.49 -0.05
N SER A 130 1.66 1.31 -1.04
CA SER A 130 0.32 1.86 -1.32
C SER A 130 -0.31 2.59 -0.13
N LEU A 131 0.48 2.81 0.93
CA LEU A 131 0.04 3.49 2.14
C LEU A 131 0.31 4.98 2.01
N THR A 132 -0.43 5.64 1.15
CA THR A 132 -0.63 7.07 1.34
C THR A 132 -1.31 7.25 2.70
N THR A 133 -0.84 8.18 3.50
CA THR A 133 -1.44 8.53 4.80
C THR A 133 -2.87 9.10 4.63
N ASP A 134 -3.32 9.19 3.41
CA ASP A 134 -4.59 9.78 2.98
C ASP A 134 -5.69 8.71 2.84
N GLU A 135 -6.91 9.07 3.18
CA GLU A 135 -8.10 8.22 3.03
C GLU A 135 -8.48 8.01 1.54
N SER A 136 -7.80 8.68 0.61
CA SER A 136 -7.96 8.51 -0.84
C SER A 136 -7.20 7.31 -1.41
N ALA A 137 -6.40 6.59 -0.61
CA ALA A 137 -5.65 5.42 -1.04
C ALA A 137 -6.54 4.43 -1.82
N ALA A 138 -6.13 4.10 -3.04
CA ALA A 138 -6.81 3.14 -3.89
C ALA A 138 -6.46 1.71 -3.47
N ILE A 139 -7.46 0.96 -3.02
CA ILE A 139 -7.32 -0.41 -2.51
C ILE A 139 -7.97 -1.37 -3.49
N PRO A 140 -7.33 -2.49 -3.85
CA PRO A 140 -7.98 -3.50 -4.66
C PRO A 140 -9.29 -3.98 -4.00
N LYS A 141 -10.38 -4.00 -4.76
CA LYS A 141 -11.71 -4.39 -4.25
C LYS A 141 -11.73 -5.81 -3.68
N LEU A 142 -10.83 -6.67 -4.15
CA LEU A 142 -10.64 -8.02 -3.60
C LEU A 142 -10.15 -8.03 -2.13
N ALA A 143 -9.58 -6.93 -1.64
CA ALA A 143 -9.12 -6.78 -0.26
C ALA A 143 -10.22 -6.27 0.69
N GLU A 144 -11.32 -5.73 0.18
CA GLU A 144 -12.37 -5.07 0.96
C GLU A 144 -12.92 -5.97 2.07
N GLU A 145 -13.33 -7.18 1.76
CA GLU A 145 -13.87 -8.15 2.73
C GLU A 145 -12.85 -8.56 3.80
N ALA A 146 -11.58 -8.69 3.42
CA ALA A 146 -10.51 -9.01 4.35
C ALA A 146 -10.26 -7.85 5.33
N LEU A 147 -10.32 -6.62 4.85
CA LEU A 147 -10.22 -5.42 5.69
C LEU A 147 -11.40 -5.32 6.65
N TYR A 148 -12.62 -5.60 6.21
CA TYR A 148 -13.79 -5.62 7.12
C TYR A 148 -13.63 -6.65 8.24
N ALA A 149 -13.22 -7.88 7.93
CA ALA A 149 -13.00 -8.89 8.95
C ALA A 149 -11.89 -8.52 9.93
N CYS A 150 -10.80 -7.92 9.43
CA CYS A 150 -9.71 -7.42 10.27
C CYS A 150 -10.19 -6.31 11.20
N MET A 151 -10.93 -5.32 10.69
CA MET A 151 -11.43 -4.19 11.47
C MET A 151 -12.43 -4.64 12.54
N VAL A 152 -13.36 -5.55 12.21
CA VAL A 152 -14.31 -6.12 13.17
C VAL A 152 -13.57 -6.80 14.31
N TYR A 153 -12.61 -7.67 13.99
CA TYR A 153 -11.80 -8.34 15.01
C TYR A 153 -11.03 -7.34 15.86
N ALA A 154 -10.32 -6.38 15.25
CA ALA A 154 -9.48 -5.42 15.94
C ALA A 154 -10.27 -4.52 16.90
N ILE A 155 -11.45 -4.05 16.50
CA ILE A 155 -12.31 -3.22 17.34
C ILE A 155 -12.86 -4.03 18.52
N LEU A 156 -13.34 -5.24 18.28
CA LEU A 156 -13.95 -6.07 19.33
C LEU A 156 -12.92 -6.66 20.30
N ALA A 157 -11.70 -6.94 19.82
CA ALA A 157 -10.60 -7.42 20.66
C ALA A 157 -10.14 -6.37 21.69
N ASN A 158 -10.34 -5.09 21.42
CA ASN A 158 -10.02 -4.00 22.34
C ASN A 158 -11.13 -3.68 23.35
N ARG A 159 -12.25 -4.43 23.35
CA ARG A 159 -13.38 -4.22 24.26
C ARG A 159 -13.39 -5.26 25.38
N GLU A 160 -13.41 -4.79 26.63
CA GLU A 160 -13.34 -5.64 27.83
C GLU A 160 -14.47 -6.72 27.93
N LYS A 161 -15.65 -6.42 27.40
CA LYS A 161 -16.85 -7.28 27.54
C LYS A 161 -17.12 -8.18 26.31
N THR A 162 -16.16 -8.33 25.39
CA THR A 162 -16.37 -9.17 24.22
C THR A 162 -16.25 -10.65 24.60
N ASN A 163 -17.22 -11.46 24.15
CA ASN A 163 -17.23 -12.89 24.40
C ASN A 163 -15.99 -13.57 23.76
N PRO A 164 -15.19 -14.33 24.53
CA PRO A 164 -13.99 -15.02 24.02
C PRO A 164 -14.26 -15.95 22.82
N ASN A 165 -15.38 -16.69 22.84
CA ASN A 165 -15.76 -17.57 21.74
C ASN A 165 -16.07 -16.80 20.45
N LEU A 166 -16.68 -15.60 20.59
CA LEU A 166 -16.90 -14.69 19.47
C LEU A 166 -15.57 -14.20 18.90
N LEU A 167 -14.64 -13.77 19.76
CA LEU A 167 -13.31 -13.32 19.33
C LEU A 167 -12.54 -14.41 18.61
N GLN A 168 -12.57 -15.65 19.11
CA GLN A 168 -11.91 -16.77 18.44
C GLN A 168 -12.49 -17.01 17.04
N ARG A 169 -13.81 -16.99 16.89
CA ARG A 169 -14.48 -17.13 15.59
C ARG A 169 -14.09 -16.00 14.64
N LEU A 170 -14.07 -14.76 15.11
CA LEU A 170 -13.69 -13.58 14.31
C LEU A 170 -12.21 -13.61 13.91
N LEU A 171 -11.34 -14.15 14.77
CA LEU A 171 -9.92 -14.33 14.43
C LEU A 171 -9.75 -15.34 13.29
N ILE A 172 -10.45 -16.47 13.35
CA ILE A 172 -10.43 -17.47 12.28
C ILE A 172 -10.97 -16.88 10.97
N GLU A 173 -12.08 -16.14 11.03
CA GLU A 173 -12.66 -15.47 9.88
C GLU A 173 -11.70 -14.42 9.28
N LYS A 174 -11.03 -13.62 10.13
CA LYS A 174 -9.99 -12.66 9.70
C LYS A 174 -8.88 -13.37 8.92
N ILE A 175 -8.33 -14.47 9.49
CA ILE A 175 -7.23 -15.22 8.87
C ILE A 175 -7.67 -15.79 7.51
N ASP A 176 -8.82 -16.46 7.47
CA ASP A 176 -9.34 -17.08 6.24
C ASP A 176 -9.57 -16.04 5.12
N LYS A 177 -10.21 -14.91 5.44
CA LYS A 177 -10.46 -13.84 4.45
C LYS A 177 -9.16 -13.18 3.99
N LEU A 178 -8.19 -12.96 4.89
CA LEU A 178 -6.87 -12.43 4.54
C LEU A 178 -6.13 -13.37 3.57
N GLU A 179 -6.05 -14.66 3.89
CA GLU A 179 -5.37 -15.65 3.03
C GLU A 179 -6.03 -15.80 1.65
N ARG A 180 -7.35 -15.85 1.60
CA ARG A 180 -8.09 -15.89 0.32
C ARG A 180 -7.86 -14.65 -0.52
N SER A 181 -7.85 -13.48 0.10
CA SER A 181 -7.62 -12.22 -0.60
C SER A 181 -6.19 -12.13 -1.13
N LYS A 182 -5.19 -12.52 -0.32
CA LYS A 182 -3.78 -12.61 -0.73
C LYS A 182 -3.60 -13.54 -1.94
N SER A 183 -4.17 -14.74 -1.86
CA SER A 183 -4.08 -15.71 -2.96
C SER A 183 -4.65 -15.16 -4.27
N ARG A 184 -5.80 -14.50 -4.22
CA ARG A 184 -6.44 -13.91 -5.41
C ARG A 184 -5.60 -12.76 -6.00
N LEU A 185 -5.02 -11.90 -5.16
CA LEU A 185 -4.20 -10.77 -5.62
C LEU A 185 -2.87 -11.24 -6.23
N ILE A 186 -2.27 -12.30 -5.69
CA ILE A 186 -1.06 -12.90 -6.28
C ILE A 186 -1.38 -13.44 -7.69
N PHE A 187 -2.48 -14.16 -7.86
CA PHE A 187 -2.86 -14.73 -9.17
C PHE A 187 -3.16 -13.64 -10.21
N THR A 188 -3.75 -12.51 -9.83
CA THR A 188 -4.02 -11.40 -10.77
C THR A 188 -2.74 -10.70 -11.21
N ASN A 189 -1.69 -10.64 -10.39
CA ASN A 189 -0.42 -10.03 -10.73
C ASN A 189 0.49 -10.90 -11.63
N PHE A 190 0.22 -12.20 -11.75
CA PHE A 190 0.96 -13.11 -12.65
C PHE A 190 0.31 -13.27 -14.05
N SER A 191 -0.80 -12.60 -14.30
CA SER A 191 -1.54 -12.70 -15.59
C SER A 191 -1.27 -11.53 -16.55
N GLU A 192 -0.31 -10.67 -16.24
CA GLU A 192 0.26 -9.62 -17.09
C GLU A 192 1.72 -10.00 -17.41
#